data_82112b17e49644c8bce3c1ae0787a924
#
_entry.id   82112b17e49644c8bce3c1ae0787a924
#
_cell.length_a   1.000
_cell.length_b   1.000
_cell.length_c   1.000
_cell.angle_alpha   90.00
_cell.angle_beta   90.00
_cell.angle_gamma   90.00
#
_symmetry.space_group_name_H-M   'P 1'
#
loop_
_entity.id
_entity.type
_entity.pdbx_description
1 polymer ?
#
loop_
_entity_poly.entity_id
_entity_poly.type
_entity_poly.pdbx_seq_one_letter_code
_entity_poly.pdbx_strand_id
1 'polypeptide(L)'
;VYYEKPLLKKTRQFYAGQYGVAFDYTEMPQRHCSIFGIKIDECVLHHDSHAAAGYFTSSFDDAVVLTVDAIGEWDTMSISVAKGNTIEKKESVKYPHSLGILYSAFTKRVGLKPCEEEYILMGMAAYGQPIYKDKIYRDFIRPPLHLKKNLHRGIGDWMPNADPMDLAASIQAVTEECLASLWKQASAWL
;
A
#
# COMPACT_ATOMS: atom_id res chain seq x y z
N VAL A 1 -12.70 15.17 4.53
CA VAL A 1 -11.36 15.18 5.11
C VAL A 1 -10.35 14.95 4.02
N TYR A 2 -9.36 15.82 3.92
CA TYR A 2 -8.30 15.71 2.94
C TYR A 2 -6.95 15.64 3.64
N TYR A 3 -6.14 14.68 3.26
CA TYR A 3 -4.93 14.27 3.96
C TYR A 3 -3.65 14.44 3.14
N GLU A 4 -3.69 14.50 1.81
CA GLU A 4 -2.48 14.52 1.00
C GLU A 4 -1.98 15.94 0.71
N LYS A 5 -0.72 16.23 1.03
CA LYS A 5 -0.08 17.50 0.67
C LYS A 5 0.18 17.55 -0.84
N PRO A 6 -0.28 18.62 -1.55
CA PRO A 6 -0.18 18.70 -3.01
C PRO A 6 1.24 18.52 -3.56
N LEU A 7 2.24 19.05 -2.86
CA LEU A 7 3.64 18.92 -3.28
C LEU A 7 4.13 17.47 -3.22
N LEU A 8 3.76 16.72 -2.18
CA LEU A 8 4.14 15.31 -2.03
C LEU A 8 3.47 14.46 -3.09
N LYS A 9 2.17 14.68 -3.35
CA LYS A 9 1.43 14.00 -4.43
C LYS A 9 2.13 14.21 -5.78
N LYS A 10 2.42 15.44 -6.15
CA LYS A 10 3.09 15.78 -7.41
C LYS A 10 4.47 15.15 -7.53
N THR A 11 5.27 15.23 -6.48
CA THR A 11 6.62 14.66 -6.47
C THR A 11 6.54 13.15 -6.68
N ARG A 12 5.63 12.46 -6.00
CA ARG A 12 5.41 11.02 -6.14
C ARG A 12 4.96 10.66 -7.58
N GLN A 13 3.99 11.39 -8.13
CA GLN A 13 3.52 11.20 -9.50
C GLN A 13 4.65 11.42 -10.53
N PHE A 14 5.48 12.43 -10.31
CA PHE A 14 6.65 12.67 -11.15
C PHE A 14 7.61 11.46 -11.11
N TYR A 15 7.99 10.97 -9.94
CA TYR A 15 8.86 9.78 -9.80
C TYR A 15 8.21 8.50 -10.36
N ALA A 16 6.89 8.39 -10.31
CA ALA A 16 6.15 7.30 -10.94
C ALA A 16 6.08 7.41 -12.47
N GLY A 17 6.58 8.51 -13.05
CA GLY A 17 6.55 8.78 -14.49
C GLY A 17 5.17 9.20 -15.01
N GLN A 18 4.30 9.68 -14.13
CA GLN A 18 2.99 10.22 -14.45
C GLN A 18 3.07 11.72 -14.71
N TYR A 19 3.89 12.14 -15.68
CA TYR A 19 4.26 13.55 -15.88
C TYR A 19 3.06 14.45 -16.18
N GLY A 20 2.10 13.98 -16.99
CA GLY A 20 0.89 14.75 -17.30
C GLY A 20 0.08 15.07 -16.04
N VAL A 21 -0.20 14.06 -15.23
CA VAL A 21 -0.96 14.21 -13.98
C VAL A 21 -0.18 15.00 -12.93
N ALA A 22 1.16 14.83 -12.86
CA ALA A 22 2.00 15.56 -11.90
C ALA A 22 1.93 17.08 -12.08
N PHE A 23 1.66 17.56 -13.29
CA PHE A 23 1.53 18.98 -13.61
C PHE A 23 0.08 19.46 -13.75
N ASP A 24 -0.90 18.56 -13.62
CA ASP A 24 -2.31 18.93 -13.59
C ASP A 24 -2.70 19.49 -12.21
N TYR A 25 -3.23 20.70 -12.21
CA TYR A 25 -3.69 21.40 -11.01
C TYR A 25 -5.19 21.24 -10.76
N THR A 26 -5.93 20.63 -11.69
CA THR A 26 -7.38 20.52 -11.61
C THR A 26 -7.85 19.54 -10.52
N GLU A 27 -7.02 18.56 -10.18
CA GLU A 27 -7.31 17.53 -9.17
C GLU A 27 -6.82 17.90 -7.76
N MET A 28 -6.72 19.19 -7.44
CA MET A 28 -6.36 19.61 -6.08
C MET A 28 -7.62 19.63 -5.20
N PRO A 29 -7.74 18.79 -4.17
CA PRO A 29 -8.92 18.78 -3.30
C PRO A 29 -9.18 20.11 -2.60
N GLN A 30 -8.13 20.89 -2.28
CA GLN A 30 -8.30 22.25 -1.77
C GLN A 30 -9.09 23.12 -2.75
N ARG A 31 -8.86 22.97 -4.05
CA ARG A 31 -9.62 23.68 -5.08
C ARG A 31 -11.06 23.18 -5.13
N HIS A 32 -11.29 21.88 -5.06
CA HIS A 32 -12.65 21.32 -5.03
C HIS A 32 -13.41 21.79 -3.78
N CYS A 33 -12.81 21.73 -2.61
CA CYS A 33 -13.41 22.23 -1.38
C CYS A 33 -13.73 23.74 -1.48
N SER A 34 -12.83 24.51 -2.06
CA SER A 34 -13.04 25.96 -2.28
C SER A 34 -14.23 26.23 -3.22
N ILE A 35 -14.38 25.45 -4.32
CA ILE A 35 -15.52 25.56 -5.25
C ILE A 35 -16.84 25.30 -4.54
N PHE A 36 -16.89 24.37 -3.59
CA PHE A 36 -18.08 24.05 -2.80
C PHE A 36 -18.22 24.88 -1.52
N GLY A 37 -17.37 25.88 -1.34
CA GLY A 37 -17.39 26.72 -0.13
C GLY A 37 -16.96 26.01 1.15
N ILE A 38 -16.31 24.85 1.04
CA ILE A 38 -15.83 24.07 2.18
C ILE A 38 -14.46 24.58 2.59
N LYS A 39 -14.33 25.06 3.83
CA LYS A 39 -13.05 25.44 4.40
C LYS A 39 -12.28 24.20 4.85
N ILE A 40 -11.00 24.11 4.50
CA ILE A 40 -10.07 23.11 5.04
C ILE A 40 -9.32 23.77 6.18
N ASP A 41 -9.51 23.26 7.39
CA ASP A 41 -8.85 23.78 8.58
C ASP A 41 -7.51 23.08 8.81
N GLU A 42 -7.41 21.77 8.52
CA GLU A 42 -6.21 20.99 8.76
C GLU A 42 -6.05 19.85 7.73
N CYS A 43 -4.78 19.51 7.44
CA CYS A 43 -4.43 18.34 6.61
C CYS A 43 -3.74 17.29 7.49
N VAL A 44 -4.26 16.07 7.46
CA VAL A 44 -3.72 14.92 8.18
C VAL A 44 -2.95 14.03 7.21
N LEU A 45 -1.84 13.41 7.66
CA LEU A 45 -1.12 12.44 6.85
C LEU A 45 -1.98 11.20 6.60
N HIS A 46 -1.85 10.60 5.42
CA HIS A 46 -2.66 9.48 4.96
C HIS A 46 -2.64 8.30 5.96
N HIS A 47 -1.45 7.82 6.33
CA HIS A 47 -1.32 6.71 7.28
C HIS A 47 -1.74 7.07 8.70
N ASP A 48 -1.63 8.34 9.10
CA ASP A 48 -2.14 8.79 10.40
C ASP A 48 -3.68 8.77 10.41
N SER A 49 -4.32 9.09 9.27
CA SER A 49 -5.77 8.96 9.10
C SER A 49 -6.23 7.50 9.18
N HIS A 50 -5.50 6.57 8.53
CA HIS A 50 -5.78 5.13 8.65
C HIS A 50 -5.60 4.64 10.08
N ALA A 51 -4.51 5.01 10.74
CA ALA A 51 -4.26 4.61 12.12
C ALA A 51 -5.35 5.13 13.08
N ALA A 52 -5.75 6.39 12.92
CA ALA A 52 -6.83 6.99 13.70
C ALA A 52 -8.17 6.29 13.44
N ALA A 53 -8.50 6.01 12.19
CA ALA A 53 -9.72 5.30 11.85
C ALA A 53 -9.76 3.90 12.49
N GLY A 54 -8.67 3.14 12.41
CA GLY A 54 -8.61 1.82 13.02
C GLY A 54 -8.67 1.84 14.54
N TYR A 55 -7.89 2.72 15.17
CA TYR A 55 -7.78 2.77 16.62
C TYR A 55 -9.02 3.35 17.31
N PHE A 56 -9.45 4.55 16.92
CA PHE A 56 -10.56 5.24 17.61
C PHE A 56 -11.94 4.61 17.35
N THR A 57 -12.07 3.72 16.38
CA THR A 57 -13.29 2.92 16.19
C THR A 57 -13.21 1.54 16.83
N SER A 58 -12.06 1.18 17.41
CA SER A 58 -11.87 -0.06 18.17
C SER A 58 -12.28 0.10 19.63
N SER A 59 -12.34 -1.00 20.37
CA SER A 59 -12.58 -1.03 21.82
C SER A 59 -11.28 -1.06 22.65
N PHE A 60 -10.11 -0.83 22.05
CA PHE A 60 -8.83 -0.91 22.75
C PHE A 60 -8.44 0.45 23.33
N ASP A 61 -8.01 0.48 24.59
CA ASP A 61 -7.43 1.66 25.24
C ASP A 61 -5.95 1.83 24.89
N ASP A 62 -5.22 0.71 24.77
CA ASP A 62 -3.82 0.63 24.34
C ASP A 62 -3.73 -0.36 23.16
N ALA A 63 -3.07 0.05 22.08
CA ALA A 63 -2.93 -0.81 20.90
C ALA A 63 -1.65 -0.51 20.11
N VAL A 64 -1.19 -1.52 19.37
CA VAL A 64 -0.31 -1.29 18.22
C VAL A 64 -1.14 -1.29 16.95
N VAL A 65 -0.95 -0.28 16.12
CA VAL A 65 -1.70 -0.09 14.88
C VAL A 65 -0.77 -0.29 13.70
N LEU A 66 -1.05 -1.30 12.90
CA LEU A 66 -0.37 -1.56 11.63
C LEU A 66 -1.24 -1.03 10.49
N THR A 67 -0.69 -0.13 9.68
CA THR A 67 -1.32 0.33 8.44
C THR A 67 -0.52 -0.18 7.24
N VAL A 68 -1.20 -0.72 6.24
CA VAL A 68 -0.57 -1.21 5.00
C VAL A 68 -1.40 -0.74 3.82
N ASP A 69 -0.74 -0.11 2.84
CA ASP A 69 -1.39 0.48 1.69
C ASP A 69 -0.54 0.28 0.43
N ALA A 70 -1.07 0.68 -0.70
CA ALA A 70 -0.29 0.81 -1.93
C ALA A 70 0.66 2.00 -1.83
N ILE A 71 0.14 3.20 -1.62
CA ILE A 71 0.92 4.42 -1.36
C ILE A 71 0.02 5.43 -0.65
N GLY A 72 0.44 5.88 0.54
CA GLY A 72 -0.17 7.00 1.24
C GLY A 72 0.83 8.15 1.36
N GLU A 73 0.78 9.11 0.44
CA GLU A 73 1.82 10.14 0.27
C GLU A 73 3.20 9.51 -0.02
N TRP A 74 4.03 9.28 0.99
CA TRP A 74 5.31 8.57 0.88
C TRP A 74 5.34 7.25 1.64
N ASP A 75 4.56 7.15 2.71
CA ASP A 75 4.47 5.92 3.49
C ASP A 75 3.61 4.89 2.73
N THR A 76 4.02 3.66 2.77
CA THR A 76 3.31 2.49 2.20
C THR A 76 2.91 1.52 3.30
N MET A 77 3.53 1.68 4.48
CA MET A 77 3.24 0.94 5.70
C MET A 77 3.66 1.80 6.89
N SER A 78 2.93 1.72 7.99
CA SER A 78 3.41 2.26 9.27
C SER A 78 3.02 1.36 10.44
N ILE A 79 3.86 1.41 11.48
CA ILE A 79 3.58 0.84 12.81
C ILE A 79 3.49 2.01 13.77
N SER A 80 2.37 2.10 14.46
CA SER A 80 2.13 3.13 15.48
C SER A 80 1.71 2.50 16.80
N VAL A 81 2.07 3.15 17.90
CA VAL A 81 1.59 2.82 19.25
C VAL A 81 0.51 3.84 19.60
N ALA A 82 -0.65 3.34 19.96
CA ALA A 82 -1.80 4.14 20.35
C ALA A 82 -2.12 3.94 21.82
N LYS A 83 -2.39 5.05 22.54
CA LYS A 83 -2.73 5.05 23.96
C LYS A 83 -3.66 6.20 24.30
N GLY A 84 -4.86 5.89 24.80
CA GLY A 84 -5.88 6.90 25.09
C GLY A 84 -6.18 7.75 23.86
N ASN A 85 -5.88 9.05 23.90
CA ASN A 85 -6.13 9.97 22.79
C ASN A 85 -4.90 10.26 21.92
N THR A 86 -3.82 9.46 22.05
CA THR A 86 -2.57 9.70 21.33
C THR A 86 -2.20 8.52 20.43
N ILE A 87 -1.67 8.82 19.26
CA ILE A 87 -1.11 7.84 18.32
C ILE A 87 0.30 8.31 17.96
N GLU A 88 1.29 7.48 18.23
CA GLU A 88 2.70 7.78 17.93
C GLU A 88 3.23 6.79 16.90
N LYS A 89 3.61 7.30 15.72
CA LYS A 89 4.25 6.50 14.67
C LYS A 89 5.66 6.11 15.10
N LYS A 90 5.95 4.82 15.14
CA LYS A 90 7.25 4.25 15.52
C LYS A 90 8.09 3.88 14.31
N GLU A 91 7.48 3.28 13.31
CA GLU A 91 8.18 2.81 12.11
C GLU A 91 7.35 3.10 10.87
N SER A 92 8.03 3.27 9.73
CA SER A 92 7.35 3.31 8.42
C SER A 92 8.23 2.75 7.30
N VAL A 93 7.59 2.19 6.30
CA VAL A 93 8.17 1.86 5.01
C VAL A 93 7.68 2.87 3.99
N LYS A 94 8.58 3.31 3.11
CA LYS A 94 8.30 4.37 2.15
C LYS A 94 8.35 3.84 0.72
N TYR A 95 7.64 4.55 -0.17
CA TYR A 95 7.74 4.34 -1.60
C TYR A 95 9.22 4.30 -2.06
N PRO A 96 9.63 3.40 -2.94
CA PRO A 96 8.81 2.49 -3.76
C PRO A 96 8.52 1.12 -3.11
N HIS A 97 8.88 0.92 -1.85
CA HIS A 97 8.74 -0.35 -1.15
C HIS A 97 7.30 -0.49 -0.63
N SER A 98 6.47 -1.26 -1.33
CA SER A 98 5.05 -1.39 -1.02
C SER A 98 4.54 -2.78 -1.33
N LEU A 99 3.88 -3.38 -0.34
CA LEU A 99 3.19 -4.65 -0.51
C LEU A 99 1.97 -4.51 -1.43
N GLY A 100 1.22 -3.41 -1.30
CA GLY A 100 0.08 -3.14 -2.17
C GLY A 100 0.48 -2.95 -3.64
N ILE A 101 1.57 -2.21 -3.92
CA ILE A 101 2.11 -2.08 -5.30
C ILE A 101 2.57 -3.43 -5.84
N LEU A 102 3.21 -4.25 -5.01
CA LEU A 102 3.61 -5.60 -5.43
C LEU A 102 2.38 -6.42 -5.81
N TYR A 103 1.33 -6.41 -4.99
CA TYR A 103 0.09 -7.12 -5.27
C TYR A 103 -0.59 -6.62 -6.55
N SER A 104 -0.72 -5.31 -6.73
CA SER A 104 -1.26 -4.68 -7.95
C SER A 104 -0.42 -4.98 -9.19
N ALA A 105 0.90 -5.14 -9.06
CA ALA A 105 1.75 -5.54 -10.17
C ALA A 105 1.46 -6.98 -10.66
N PHE A 106 1.10 -7.89 -9.74
CA PHE A 106 0.62 -9.24 -10.07
C PHE A 106 -0.81 -9.22 -10.61
N THR A 107 -1.70 -8.37 -10.10
CA THR A 107 -3.03 -8.13 -10.66
C THR A 107 -2.91 -7.78 -12.15
N LYS A 108 -2.05 -6.84 -12.48
CA LYS A 108 -1.76 -6.49 -13.89
C LYS A 108 -1.16 -7.65 -14.67
N ARG A 109 -0.28 -8.44 -14.06
CA ARG A 109 0.42 -9.56 -14.72
C ARG A 109 -0.54 -10.66 -15.18
N VAL A 110 -1.62 -10.92 -14.45
CA VAL A 110 -2.63 -11.91 -14.83
C VAL A 110 -3.72 -11.34 -15.74
N GLY A 111 -3.57 -10.08 -16.20
CA GLY A 111 -4.50 -9.44 -17.14
C GLY A 111 -5.67 -8.71 -16.50
N LEU A 112 -5.66 -8.55 -15.18
CA LEU A 112 -6.64 -7.79 -14.42
C LEU A 112 -6.24 -6.31 -14.30
N LYS A 113 -7.19 -5.45 -13.92
CA LYS A 113 -7.02 -4.01 -13.80
C LYS A 113 -6.46 -3.64 -12.42
N PRO A 114 -5.21 -3.12 -12.33
CA PRO A 114 -4.62 -2.68 -11.07
C PRO A 114 -5.44 -1.59 -10.40
N CYS A 115 -5.46 -1.56 -9.07
CA CYS A 115 -6.21 -0.65 -8.20
C CYS A 115 -7.74 -0.81 -8.27
N GLU A 116 -8.25 -1.82 -8.96
CA GLU A 116 -9.70 -2.09 -9.06
C GLU A 116 -10.05 -3.58 -8.91
N GLU A 117 -9.19 -4.49 -9.37
CA GLU A 117 -9.52 -5.91 -9.49
C GLU A 117 -8.61 -6.83 -8.64
N GLU A 118 -7.92 -6.29 -7.63
CA GLU A 118 -7.11 -7.07 -6.68
C GLU A 118 -7.94 -8.14 -5.95
N TYR A 119 -9.21 -7.86 -5.68
CA TYR A 119 -10.12 -8.82 -5.04
C TYR A 119 -10.40 -10.03 -5.93
N ILE A 120 -10.36 -9.87 -7.27
CA ILE A 120 -10.49 -10.99 -8.21
C ILE A 120 -9.23 -11.85 -8.15
N LEU A 121 -8.03 -11.21 -8.14
CA LEU A 121 -6.76 -11.92 -7.96
C LEU A 121 -6.75 -12.73 -6.67
N MET A 122 -7.24 -12.16 -5.56
CA MET A 122 -7.39 -12.85 -4.30
C MET A 122 -8.32 -14.08 -4.42
N GLY A 123 -9.45 -13.94 -5.11
CA GLY A 123 -10.36 -15.05 -5.39
C GLY A 123 -9.73 -16.15 -6.26
N MET A 124 -8.92 -15.76 -7.27
CA MET A 124 -8.19 -16.71 -8.13
C MET A 124 -7.17 -17.55 -7.33
N ALA A 125 -6.60 -17.00 -6.28
CA ALA A 125 -5.60 -17.68 -5.44
C ALA A 125 -6.13 -18.99 -4.83
N ALA A 126 -7.44 -19.10 -4.60
CA ALA A 126 -8.08 -20.31 -4.08
C ALA A 126 -8.04 -21.51 -5.04
N TYR A 127 -7.78 -21.27 -6.32
CA TYR A 127 -7.78 -22.30 -7.37
C TYR A 127 -6.38 -22.71 -7.85
N GLY A 128 -5.33 -22.03 -7.37
CA GLY A 128 -3.94 -22.27 -7.75
C GLY A 128 -3.09 -22.87 -6.63
N GLN A 129 -1.81 -23.11 -6.97
CA GLN A 129 -0.80 -23.57 -6.03
C GLN A 129 0.32 -22.52 -5.92
N PRO A 130 0.89 -22.23 -4.72
CA PRO A 130 1.86 -21.18 -4.51
C PRO A 130 3.29 -21.58 -4.95
N ILE A 131 3.43 -22.22 -6.13
CA ILE A 131 4.68 -22.81 -6.62
C ILE A 131 5.74 -21.79 -7.01
N TYR A 132 5.35 -20.53 -7.20
CA TYR A 132 6.28 -19.43 -7.56
C TYR A 132 6.68 -18.55 -6.38
N LYS A 133 6.27 -18.87 -5.14
CA LYS A 133 6.54 -18.08 -3.94
C LYS A 133 8.02 -17.74 -3.77
N ASP A 134 8.91 -18.73 -3.80
CA ASP A 134 10.35 -18.52 -3.63
C ASP A 134 10.98 -17.68 -4.75
N LYS A 135 10.44 -17.79 -5.98
CA LYS A 135 10.86 -16.95 -7.10
C LYS A 135 10.45 -15.49 -6.91
N ILE A 136 9.26 -15.25 -6.35
CA ILE A 136 8.80 -13.89 -6.02
C ILE A 136 9.73 -13.25 -5.00
N TYR A 137 10.07 -13.93 -3.91
CA TYR A 137 11.04 -13.45 -2.94
C TYR A 137 12.40 -13.20 -3.59
N ARG A 138 12.91 -14.16 -4.36
CA ARG A 138 14.21 -14.02 -5.03
C ARG A 138 14.26 -12.81 -5.97
N ASP A 139 13.20 -12.57 -6.73
CA ASP A 139 13.22 -11.60 -7.83
C ASP A 139 12.75 -10.20 -7.41
N PHE A 140 11.91 -10.10 -6.38
CA PHE A 140 11.23 -8.84 -6.03
C PHE A 140 11.46 -8.36 -4.61
N ILE A 141 11.70 -9.22 -3.63
CA ILE A 141 11.65 -8.85 -2.21
C ILE A 141 13.00 -9.05 -1.53
N ARG A 142 13.36 -8.09 -0.66
CA ARG A 142 14.34 -8.25 0.42
C ARG A 142 13.59 -8.13 1.75
N PRO A 143 13.70 -9.10 2.67
CA PRO A 143 13.08 -8.98 3.98
C PRO A 143 13.49 -7.69 4.73
N PRO A 144 12.66 -7.10 5.58
CA PRO A 144 11.29 -7.51 5.87
C PRO A 144 10.27 -7.12 4.77
N LEU A 145 10.41 -5.96 4.13
CA LEU A 145 9.52 -5.45 3.08
C LEU A 145 10.22 -4.41 2.21
N HIS A 146 11.37 -4.76 1.62
CA HIS A 146 12.02 -3.89 0.64
C HIS A 146 11.91 -4.51 -0.76
N LEU A 147 11.31 -3.78 -1.68
CA LEU A 147 11.27 -4.21 -3.07
C LEU A 147 12.65 -3.97 -3.73
N LYS A 148 13.12 -4.95 -4.49
CA LYS A 148 14.41 -4.86 -5.22
C LYS A 148 14.36 -3.89 -6.39
N LYS A 149 13.16 -3.53 -6.85
CA LYS A 149 12.90 -2.57 -7.93
C LYS A 149 11.56 -1.88 -7.75
N ASN A 150 11.39 -0.75 -8.41
CA ASN A 150 10.10 -0.07 -8.44
C ASN A 150 9.11 -0.84 -9.33
N LEU A 151 8.02 -1.31 -8.74
CA LEU A 151 7.00 -2.11 -9.43
C LEU A 151 5.74 -1.30 -9.84
N HIS A 152 5.77 0.01 -9.69
CA HIS A 152 4.62 0.87 -10.00
C HIS A 152 4.10 0.70 -11.44
N ARG A 153 4.96 0.34 -12.38
CA ARG A 153 4.58 0.05 -13.78
C ARG A 153 4.22 -1.41 -14.03
N GLY A 154 4.29 -2.25 -13.02
CA GLY A 154 4.09 -3.70 -13.11
C GLY A 154 5.39 -4.48 -13.25
N ILE A 155 5.27 -5.77 -13.52
CA ILE A 155 6.38 -6.73 -13.63
C ILE A 155 6.60 -7.25 -15.06
N GLY A 156 5.88 -6.68 -16.04
CA GLY A 156 5.95 -7.15 -17.45
C GLY A 156 5.53 -8.61 -17.57
N ASP A 157 6.12 -9.30 -18.54
CA ASP A 157 5.83 -10.71 -18.84
C ASP A 157 6.63 -11.68 -17.95
N TRP A 158 6.83 -11.33 -16.67
CA TRP A 158 7.50 -12.24 -15.75
C TRP A 158 6.78 -13.60 -15.68
N MET A 159 7.52 -14.69 -15.92
CA MET A 159 6.98 -16.05 -16.02
C MET A 159 5.85 -16.19 -17.07
N PRO A 160 6.13 -15.95 -18.37
CA PRO A 160 5.08 -15.82 -19.41
C PRO A 160 4.17 -17.03 -19.57
N ASN A 161 4.69 -18.22 -19.27
CA ASN A 161 3.96 -19.50 -19.39
C ASN A 161 3.37 -19.98 -18.06
N ALA A 162 3.39 -19.15 -17.00
CA ALA A 162 2.84 -19.53 -15.72
C ALA A 162 1.29 -19.49 -15.75
N ASP A 163 0.67 -20.47 -15.11
CA ASP A 163 -0.77 -20.46 -14.88
C ASP A 163 -1.17 -19.24 -14.03
N PRO A 164 -2.16 -18.44 -14.45
CA PRO A 164 -2.62 -17.28 -13.70
C PRO A 164 -3.10 -17.60 -12.28
N MET A 165 -3.70 -18.77 -12.05
CA MET A 165 -4.17 -19.18 -10.72
C MET A 165 -2.98 -19.47 -9.80
N ASP A 166 -1.92 -20.11 -10.31
CA ASP A 166 -0.70 -20.37 -9.56
C ASP A 166 0.08 -19.06 -9.24
N LEU A 167 0.05 -18.09 -10.18
CA LEU A 167 0.59 -16.76 -9.91
C LEU A 167 -0.20 -16.06 -8.79
N ALA A 168 -1.53 -16.13 -8.84
CA ALA A 168 -2.41 -15.58 -7.82
C ALA A 168 -2.19 -16.23 -6.46
N ALA A 169 -2.14 -17.56 -6.38
CA ALA A 169 -1.85 -18.29 -5.15
C ALA A 169 -0.47 -17.96 -4.59
N SER A 170 0.52 -17.78 -5.47
CA SER A 170 1.89 -17.48 -5.08
C SER A 170 2.03 -16.08 -4.48
N ILE A 171 1.43 -15.06 -5.11
CA ILE A 171 1.49 -13.69 -4.56
C ILE A 171 0.63 -13.56 -3.31
N GLN A 172 -0.48 -14.28 -3.21
CA GLN A 172 -1.31 -14.33 -2.01
C GLN A 172 -0.50 -14.89 -0.82
N ALA A 173 0.16 -16.03 -1.00
CA ALA A 173 1.01 -16.62 0.03
C ALA A 173 2.16 -15.69 0.47
N VAL A 174 2.81 -15.02 -0.48
CA VAL A 174 3.85 -14.02 -0.17
C VAL A 174 3.28 -12.85 0.63
N THR A 175 2.09 -12.37 0.26
CA THR A 175 1.43 -11.26 0.95
C THR A 175 1.11 -11.62 2.40
N GLU A 176 0.55 -12.80 2.62
CA GLU A 176 0.23 -13.31 3.96
C GLU A 176 1.49 -13.47 4.83
N GLU A 177 2.57 -14.02 4.29
CA GLU A 177 3.84 -14.14 5.00
C GLU A 177 4.46 -12.77 5.34
N CYS A 178 4.41 -11.82 4.41
CA CYS A 178 4.86 -10.44 4.66
C CYS A 178 4.04 -9.79 5.77
N LEU A 179 2.71 -9.88 5.72
CA LEU A 179 1.82 -9.34 6.74
C LEU A 179 2.04 -9.98 8.11
N ALA A 180 2.21 -11.32 8.16
CA ALA A 180 2.52 -12.03 9.39
C ALA A 180 3.86 -11.58 10.00
N SER A 181 4.87 -11.35 9.15
CA SER A 181 6.17 -10.82 9.58
C SER A 181 6.06 -9.39 10.14
N LEU A 182 5.32 -8.52 9.46
CA LEU A 182 5.07 -7.15 9.91
C LEU A 182 4.28 -7.12 11.22
N TRP A 183 3.29 -8.00 11.35
CA TRP A 183 2.53 -8.15 12.59
C TRP A 183 3.42 -8.59 13.77
N LYS A 184 4.30 -9.56 13.52
CA LYS A 184 5.28 -10.00 14.54
C LYS A 184 6.24 -8.86 14.92
N GLN A 185 6.68 -8.04 13.96
CA GLN A 185 7.49 -6.87 14.23
C GLN A 185 6.70 -5.83 15.04
N ALA A 186 5.46 -5.56 14.65
CA ALA A 186 4.58 -4.62 15.34
C ALA A 186 4.31 -5.05 16.79
N SER A 187 4.11 -6.36 17.04
CA SER A 187 3.85 -6.88 18.39
C SER A 187 5.01 -6.66 19.39
N ALA A 188 6.21 -6.39 18.90
CA ALA A 188 7.35 -6.04 19.77
C ALA A 188 7.20 -4.67 20.46
N TRP A 189 6.26 -3.85 20.01
CA TRP A 189 5.93 -2.55 20.60
C TRP A 189 4.84 -2.62 21.69
N LEU A 190 4.21 -3.78 21.88
CA LEU A 190 3.26 -4.04 22.98
C LEU A 190 4.02 -4.32 24.27
#